data_f0754806cf8dab61595cd26be4440922
#
_entry.id   f0754806cf8dab61595cd26be4440922
#
_cell.length_a   1.000
_cell.length_b   1.000
_cell.length_c   1.000
_cell.angle_alpha   90.00
_cell.angle_beta   90.00
_cell.angle_gamma   90.00
#
_symmetry.space_group_name_H-M   'P 1'
#
loop_
_entity.id
_entity.type
_entity.pdbx_description
1 polymer ?
#
loop_
_entity_poly.entity_id
_entity_poly.type
_entity_poly.pdbx_seq_one_letter_code
_entity_poly.pdbx_strand_id
1 'polypeptide(L)'
;MHKRLNKIFYLACCFSKKKSIFATQFTRQKSRILVYMPTIQQLVRKGRTKIKDKSKAPALDLCPQKRGVCVRVYTTTPKKPNSAMRKVARVRLTNGKEVNAYIPGEGHNLQEHSIVLIRGGRVKDLPGVRYHLIRGALDTSGVEGRTQRRSKYGAKMPK
;
A
#
# COMPACT_ATOMS: atom_id res chain seq x y z
N MET A 1 -42.15 5.53 51.02
CA MET A 1 -42.40 4.20 50.47
C MET A 1 -42.30 4.20 48.93
N HIS A 2 -41.24 4.76 48.31
CA HIS A 2 -41.20 4.88 46.82
C HIS A 2 -39.81 4.59 46.21
N LYS A 3 -38.95 3.86 46.90
CA LYS A 3 -37.57 3.56 46.42
C LYS A 3 -37.26 2.05 46.18
N ARG A 4 -38.24 1.16 46.27
CA ARG A 4 -38.02 -0.28 46.09
C ARG A 4 -38.54 -0.88 44.76
N LEU A 5 -39.26 -0.14 43.96
CA LEU A 5 -39.84 -0.64 42.69
C LEU A 5 -38.94 -0.48 41.48
N ASN A 6 -37.93 0.37 41.53
CA ASN A 6 -37.04 0.57 40.37
C ASN A 6 -35.88 -0.43 40.24
N LYS A 7 -35.63 -1.29 41.23
CA LYS A 7 -34.56 -2.30 41.16
C LYS A 7 -34.97 -3.60 40.52
N ILE A 8 -36.26 -3.90 40.47
CA ILE A 8 -36.78 -5.15 39.88
C ILE A 8 -36.91 -5.00 38.36
N PHE A 9 -37.16 -3.81 37.85
CA PHE A 9 -37.25 -3.56 36.42
C PHE A 9 -35.88 -3.58 35.70
N TYR A 10 -34.78 -3.26 36.42
CA TYR A 10 -33.43 -3.31 35.82
C TYR A 10 -32.86 -4.72 35.69
N LEU A 11 -33.30 -5.66 36.53
CA LEU A 11 -32.87 -7.07 36.47
C LEU A 11 -33.60 -7.89 35.40
N ALA A 12 -34.82 -7.50 35.04
CA ALA A 12 -35.57 -8.18 33.98
C ALA A 12 -35.10 -7.84 32.57
N CYS A 13 -34.43 -6.68 32.38
CA CYS A 13 -33.96 -6.25 31.07
C CYS A 13 -32.58 -6.83 30.68
N CYS A 14 -31.81 -7.39 31.65
CA CYS A 14 -30.50 -8.01 31.39
C CYS A 14 -30.56 -9.47 30.98
N PHE A 15 -31.72 -10.14 31.07
CA PHE A 15 -31.81 -11.58 30.77
C PHE A 15 -32.31 -11.92 29.36
N SER A 16 -32.65 -10.91 28.54
CA SER A 16 -33.18 -11.12 27.19
C SER A 16 -32.22 -10.75 26.06
N LYS A 17 -30.89 -10.80 26.30
CA LYS A 17 -29.88 -10.64 25.22
C LYS A 17 -28.96 -11.84 25.07
N LYS A 18 -29.50 -13.04 25.15
CA LYS A 18 -28.90 -14.19 24.44
C LYS A 18 -29.45 -14.21 23.01
N LYS A 19 -29.15 -13.18 22.23
CA LYS A 19 -29.22 -13.30 20.78
C LYS A 19 -28.11 -14.26 20.40
N SER A 20 -28.52 -15.46 20.02
CA SER A 20 -27.71 -16.40 19.25
C SER A 20 -26.90 -15.61 18.25
N ILE A 21 -25.59 -15.64 18.40
CA ILE A 21 -24.64 -15.24 17.34
C ILE A 21 -24.77 -16.36 16.29
N PHE A 22 -25.81 -16.26 15.48
CA PHE A 22 -25.79 -16.86 14.16
C PHE A 22 -24.66 -16.13 13.44
N ALA A 23 -23.49 -16.73 13.48
CA ALA A 23 -22.43 -16.43 12.54
C ALA A 23 -23.06 -16.63 11.15
N THR A 24 -23.59 -15.55 10.58
CA THR A 24 -23.82 -15.48 9.17
C THR A 24 -22.45 -15.68 8.55
N GLN A 25 -22.15 -16.93 8.23
CA GLN A 25 -21.10 -17.27 7.29
C GLN A 25 -21.46 -16.49 6.03
N PHE A 26 -20.90 -15.29 5.94
CA PHE A 26 -20.84 -14.56 4.71
C PHE A 26 -19.95 -15.42 3.80
N THR A 27 -20.54 -16.46 3.25
CA THR A 27 -19.95 -17.22 2.18
C THR A 27 -19.68 -16.20 1.08
N ARG A 28 -18.42 -15.76 1.03
CA ARG A 28 -17.87 -14.95 -0.05
C ARG A 28 -18.05 -15.80 -1.32
N GLN A 29 -19.27 -15.73 -1.84
CA GLN A 29 -19.64 -16.37 -3.08
C GLN A 29 -18.72 -15.77 -4.12
N LYS A 30 -17.64 -16.50 -4.37
CA LYS A 30 -16.71 -16.24 -5.45
C LYS A 30 -17.57 -16.35 -6.69
N SER A 31 -18.17 -15.24 -7.10
CA SER A 31 -18.91 -15.17 -8.34
C SER A 31 -17.93 -15.68 -9.41
N ARG A 32 -18.11 -16.97 -9.77
CA ARG A 32 -17.53 -17.49 -11.00
C ARG A 32 -18.07 -16.56 -12.05
N ILE A 33 -17.20 -15.69 -12.55
CA ILE A 33 -17.49 -14.95 -13.76
C ILE A 33 -17.62 -16.03 -14.83
N LEU A 34 -18.82 -16.51 -15.01
CA LEU A 34 -19.18 -17.27 -16.20
C LEU A 34 -18.84 -16.33 -17.34
N VAL A 35 -17.82 -16.68 -18.08
CA VAL A 35 -17.46 -16.00 -19.34
C VAL A 35 -18.62 -16.31 -20.28
N TYR A 36 -19.70 -15.53 -20.13
CA TYR A 36 -20.86 -15.62 -20.96
C TYR A 36 -20.49 -14.97 -22.29
N MET A 37 -20.45 -15.76 -23.35
CA MET A 37 -20.30 -15.21 -24.69
C MET A 37 -21.60 -14.46 -25.01
N PRO A 38 -21.59 -13.14 -25.09
CA PRO A 38 -22.79 -12.37 -25.35
C PRO A 38 -23.25 -12.62 -26.80
N THR A 39 -24.55 -12.77 -26.99
CA THR A 39 -25.14 -12.86 -28.33
C THR A 39 -25.01 -11.53 -29.07
N ILE A 40 -25.10 -11.56 -30.41
CA ILE A 40 -25.04 -10.37 -31.24
C ILE A 40 -26.07 -9.33 -30.81
N GLN A 41 -27.30 -9.74 -30.52
CA GLN A 41 -28.36 -8.85 -30.06
C GLN A 41 -28.02 -8.19 -28.70
N GLN A 42 -27.39 -8.90 -27.77
CA GLN A 42 -26.93 -8.32 -26.51
C GLN A 42 -25.83 -7.29 -26.71
N LEU A 43 -24.91 -7.52 -27.68
CA LEU A 43 -23.85 -6.59 -28.01
C LEU A 43 -24.37 -5.32 -28.69
N VAL A 44 -25.40 -5.46 -29.54
CA VAL A 44 -26.06 -4.30 -30.17
C VAL A 44 -26.73 -3.41 -29.13
N ARG A 45 -27.39 -4.00 -28.13
CA ARG A 45 -28.09 -3.24 -27.06
C ARG A 45 -27.15 -2.58 -26.06
N LYS A 46 -26.11 -3.29 -25.60
CA LYS A 46 -25.27 -2.85 -24.48
C LYS A 46 -23.84 -2.49 -24.87
N GLY A 47 -23.41 -2.84 -26.09
CA GLY A 47 -22.01 -2.66 -26.51
C GLY A 47 -21.04 -3.49 -25.66
N ARG A 48 -19.74 -3.37 -25.97
CA ARG A 48 -18.67 -3.98 -25.17
C ARG A 48 -18.15 -2.96 -24.15
N THR A 49 -18.13 -3.34 -22.88
CA THR A 49 -17.50 -2.53 -21.84
C THR A 49 -16.00 -2.77 -21.85
N LYS A 50 -15.21 -1.71 -21.91
CA LYS A 50 -13.74 -1.80 -21.78
C LYS A 50 -13.38 -2.25 -20.36
N ILE A 51 -12.45 -3.20 -20.27
CA ILE A 51 -11.90 -3.62 -18.98
C ILE A 51 -11.12 -2.45 -18.39
N LYS A 52 -11.44 -2.06 -17.15
CA LYS A 52 -10.70 -1.02 -16.44
C LYS A 52 -9.36 -1.59 -15.95
N ASP A 53 -8.26 -1.05 -16.43
CA ASP A 53 -6.93 -1.42 -15.98
C ASP A 53 -6.71 -0.97 -14.53
N LYS A 54 -6.23 -1.90 -13.69
CA LYS A 54 -5.86 -1.58 -12.31
C LYS A 54 -4.48 -0.94 -12.26
N SER A 55 -4.36 0.19 -11.58
CA SER A 55 -3.06 0.85 -11.36
C SER A 55 -2.08 -0.10 -10.68
N LYS A 56 -0.82 -0.13 -11.16
CA LYS A 56 0.28 -0.88 -10.54
C LYS A 56 0.77 -0.25 -9.24
N ALA A 57 0.49 1.04 -9.02
CA ALA A 57 0.87 1.82 -7.84
C ALA A 57 -0.35 2.45 -7.14
N PRO A 58 -1.22 1.67 -6.49
CA PRO A 58 -2.50 2.17 -5.95
C PRO A 58 -2.35 3.19 -4.82
N ALA A 59 -1.21 3.23 -4.14
CA ALA A 59 -0.99 4.19 -3.05
C ALA A 59 -0.68 5.60 -3.52
N LEU A 60 -0.34 5.80 -4.79
CA LEU A 60 -0.07 7.12 -5.34
C LEU A 60 -1.34 7.88 -5.78
N ASP A 61 -2.50 7.21 -5.83
CA ASP A 61 -3.79 7.80 -6.19
C ASP A 61 -3.70 8.62 -7.50
N LEU A 62 -3.17 8.00 -8.58
CA LEU A 62 -2.94 8.59 -9.90
C LEU A 62 -1.89 9.72 -9.96
N CYS A 63 -1.25 10.09 -8.86
CA CYS A 63 -0.13 11.05 -8.87
C CYS A 63 1.17 10.35 -9.32
N PRO A 64 2.06 11.04 -10.06
CA PRO A 64 3.35 10.47 -10.47
C PRO A 64 4.27 10.21 -9.28
N GLN A 65 4.21 11.07 -8.27
CA GLN A 65 5.02 11.03 -7.07
C GLN A 65 4.21 11.48 -5.87
N LYS A 66 4.60 11.05 -4.66
CA LYS A 66 3.95 11.49 -3.43
C LYS A 66 4.97 11.61 -2.30
N ARG A 67 4.79 12.65 -1.47
CA ARG A 67 5.61 12.87 -0.29
C ARG A 67 5.15 11.94 0.84
N GLY A 68 6.09 11.53 1.67
CA GLY A 68 5.81 10.75 2.87
C GLY A 68 6.90 10.91 3.92
N VAL A 69 6.69 10.32 5.07
CA VAL A 69 7.61 10.30 6.21
C VAL A 69 8.07 8.87 6.46
N CYS A 70 9.37 8.66 6.63
CA CYS A 70 9.93 7.36 6.98
C CYS A 70 9.48 6.96 8.39
N VAL A 71 8.81 5.81 8.50
CA VAL A 71 8.44 5.21 9.79
C VAL A 71 9.56 4.31 10.28
N ARG A 72 10.18 3.55 9.39
CA ARG A 72 11.26 2.62 9.71
C ARG A 72 12.13 2.38 8.48
N VAL A 73 13.44 2.28 8.70
CA VAL A 73 14.42 1.89 7.67
C VAL A 73 15.04 0.56 8.06
N TYR A 74 15.06 -0.40 7.14
CA TYR A 74 15.54 -1.76 7.40
C TYR A 74 16.08 -2.41 6.13
N THR A 75 16.76 -3.54 6.29
CA THR A 75 17.25 -4.35 5.19
C THR A 75 16.42 -5.61 5.03
N THR A 76 16.23 -6.05 3.79
CA THR A 76 15.51 -7.28 3.45
C THR A 76 16.33 -8.12 2.50
N THR A 77 16.22 -9.44 2.64
CA THR A 77 16.80 -10.38 1.69
C THR A 77 15.89 -10.52 0.48
N PRO A 78 16.44 -10.62 -0.73
CA PRO A 78 15.66 -10.87 -1.93
C PRO A 78 15.17 -12.33 -1.96
N LYS A 79 14.25 -12.61 -2.88
CA LYS A 79 13.83 -13.99 -3.15
C LYS A 79 14.91 -14.76 -3.91
N LYS A 80 14.92 -16.09 -3.79
CA LYS A 80 15.77 -16.97 -4.57
C LYS A 80 15.58 -16.70 -6.09
N PRO A 81 16.62 -16.74 -6.92
CA PRO A 81 17.99 -17.22 -6.65
C PRO A 81 18.96 -16.14 -6.12
N ASN A 82 18.52 -14.89 -5.94
CA ASN A 82 19.39 -13.78 -5.56
C ASN A 82 19.67 -13.75 -4.06
N SER A 83 20.87 -13.28 -3.69
CA SER A 83 21.27 -13.04 -2.30
C SER A 83 21.90 -11.66 -2.17
N ALA A 84 21.36 -10.83 -1.29
CA ALA A 84 21.89 -9.50 -0.96
C ALA A 84 21.14 -8.94 0.25
N MET A 85 21.63 -7.85 0.83
CA MET A 85 20.89 -7.07 1.81
C MET A 85 20.35 -5.79 1.15
N ARG A 86 19.10 -5.85 0.69
CA ARG A 86 18.43 -4.74 0.03
C ARG A 86 17.87 -3.75 1.05
N LYS A 87 18.15 -2.46 0.87
CA LYS A 87 17.69 -1.39 1.77
C LYS A 87 16.27 -0.98 1.41
N VAL A 88 15.37 -1.01 2.38
CA VAL A 88 13.95 -0.72 2.23
C VAL A 88 13.52 0.21 3.36
N ALA A 89 12.68 1.18 3.03
CA ALA A 89 12.05 2.05 4.01
C ALA A 89 10.53 1.81 4.03
N ARG A 90 9.96 1.74 5.21
CA ARG A 90 8.51 1.83 5.40
C ARG A 90 8.14 3.30 5.54
N VAL A 91 7.28 3.77 4.66
CA VAL A 91 6.96 5.19 4.55
C VAL A 91 5.46 5.39 4.66
N ARG A 92 5.06 6.34 5.50
CA ARG A 92 3.68 6.83 5.59
C ARG A 92 3.53 8.00 4.64
N LEU A 93 2.66 7.85 3.66
CA LEU A 93 2.35 8.89 2.68
C LEU A 93 1.40 9.94 3.25
N THR A 94 1.32 11.10 2.59
CA THR A 94 0.39 12.18 2.94
C THR A 94 -1.09 11.79 2.91
N ASN A 95 -1.44 10.73 2.17
CA ASN A 95 -2.79 10.16 2.16
C ASN A 95 -3.05 9.13 3.28
N GLY A 96 -2.15 9.01 4.27
CA GLY A 96 -2.27 8.07 5.40
C GLY A 96 -1.91 6.62 5.09
N LYS A 97 -1.69 6.26 3.83
CA LYS A 97 -1.31 4.87 3.45
C LYS A 97 0.16 4.61 3.77
N GLU A 98 0.46 3.46 4.35
CA GLU A 98 1.84 3.01 4.57
C GLU A 98 2.27 2.06 3.46
N VAL A 99 3.48 2.29 2.95
CA VAL A 99 4.05 1.51 1.85
C VAL A 99 5.52 1.19 2.10
N ASN A 100 5.96 0.05 1.57
CA ASN A 100 7.37 -0.30 1.54
C ASN A 100 7.98 0.21 0.23
N ALA A 101 9.02 1.03 0.34
CA ALA A 101 9.74 1.63 -0.78
C ALA A 101 11.21 1.21 -0.77
N TYR A 102 11.73 0.89 -1.95
CA TYR A 102 13.15 0.54 -2.12
C TYR A 102 14.01 1.79 -2.17
N ILE A 103 15.15 1.76 -1.50
CA ILE A 103 16.17 2.82 -1.51
C ILE A 103 17.20 2.47 -2.58
N PRO A 104 17.21 3.17 -3.74
CA PRO A 104 18.17 2.89 -4.80
C PRO A 104 19.55 3.50 -4.48
N GLY A 105 20.59 2.89 -5.04
CA GLY A 105 21.97 3.34 -4.93
C GLY A 105 22.74 2.76 -3.76
N GLU A 106 23.98 3.18 -3.62
CA GLU A 106 24.89 2.77 -2.56
C GLU A 106 24.84 3.80 -1.41
N GLY A 107 24.74 3.32 -0.19
CA GLY A 107 24.63 4.16 0.98
C GLY A 107 23.35 5.00 1.04
N HIS A 108 22.96 5.44 2.18
CA HIS A 108 21.87 6.40 2.40
C HIS A 108 22.02 7.10 3.75
N ASN A 109 21.41 8.28 3.87
CA ASN A 109 21.38 9.07 5.10
C ASN A 109 19.98 9.05 5.78
N LEU A 110 19.08 8.19 5.35
CA LEU A 110 17.71 8.15 5.85
C LEU A 110 17.66 7.57 7.25
N GLN A 111 16.88 8.22 8.09
CA GLN A 111 16.54 7.82 9.45
C GLN A 111 15.02 7.79 9.62
N GLU A 112 14.56 7.42 10.79
CA GLU A 112 13.15 7.57 11.15
C GLU A 112 12.77 9.05 11.12
N HIS A 113 11.54 9.33 10.71
CA HIS A 113 10.96 10.66 10.53
C HIS A 113 11.53 11.50 9.37
N SER A 114 12.49 11.01 8.59
CA SER A 114 12.95 11.70 7.37
C SER A 114 11.82 11.87 6.37
N ILE A 115 11.72 13.06 5.79
CA ILE A 115 10.73 13.36 4.75
C ILE A 115 11.29 12.92 3.40
N VAL A 116 10.53 12.12 2.67
CA VAL A 116 10.98 11.51 1.42
C VAL A 116 9.95 11.63 0.31
N LEU A 117 10.42 11.58 -0.92
CA LEU A 117 9.60 11.54 -2.11
C LEU A 117 9.60 10.14 -2.71
N ILE A 118 8.41 9.62 -2.99
CA ILE A 118 8.20 8.26 -3.51
C ILE A 118 7.63 8.31 -4.91
N ARG A 119 8.10 7.41 -5.77
CA ARG A 119 7.55 7.13 -7.08
C ARG A 119 7.09 5.67 -7.20
N GLY A 120 6.23 5.39 -8.16
CA GLY A 120 5.88 4.03 -8.53
C GLY A 120 7.05 3.30 -9.20
N GLY A 121 7.05 2.01 -9.09
CA GLY A 121 8.01 1.10 -9.70
C GLY A 121 8.20 -0.16 -8.84
N ARG A 122 7.91 -1.32 -9.41
CA ARG A 122 8.07 -2.60 -8.71
C ARG A 122 9.52 -3.05 -8.71
N VAL A 123 10.00 -3.54 -7.58
CA VAL A 123 11.27 -4.27 -7.49
C VAL A 123 10.98 -5.76 -7.67
N LYS A 124 11.52 -6.36 -8.73
CA LYS A 124 11.26 -7.77 -9.06
C LYS A 124 11.83 -8.72 -7.99
N ASP A 125 12.96 -8.36 -7.38
CA ASP A 125 13.65 -9.17 -6.36
C ASP A 125 12.96 -9.20 -5.00
N LEU A 126 12.23 -8.13 -4.66
CA LEU A 126 11.64 -7.96 -3.34
C LEU A 126 10.13 -8.18 -3.37
N PRO A 127 9.60 -9.16 -2.64
CA PRO A 127 8.16 -9.36 -2.57
C PRO A 127 7.47 -8.19 -1.86
N GLY A 128 6.37 -7.71 -2.44
CA GLY A 128 5.57 -6.65 -1.84
C GLY A 128 6.08 -5.22 -2.03
N VAL A 129 7.29 -4.99 -2.56
CA VAL A 129 7.86 -3.66 -2.80
C VAL A 129 7.49 -3.18 -4.21
N ARG A 130 6.61 -2.17 -4.28
CA ARG A 130 6.08 -1.59 -5.53
C ARG A 130 6.47 -0.13 -5.74
N TYR A 131 7.29 0.43 -4.86
CA TYR A 131 7.64 1.85 -4.84
C TYR A 131 9.13 2.02 -4.68
N HIS A 132 9.66 3.12 -5.22
CA HIS A 132 11.05 3.53 -5.07
C HIS A 132 11.10 4.91 -4.42
N LEU A 133 12.12 5.14 -3.60
CA LEU A 133 12.50 6.46 -3.14
C LEU A 133 13.24 7.21 -4.25
N ILE A 134 13.04 8.52 -4.30
CA ILE A 134 13.77 9.40 -5.22
C ILE A 134 14.95 10.00 -4.46
N ARG A 135 16.16 9.73 -4.97
CA ARG A 135 17.40 10.24 -4.40
C ARG A 135 17.61 11.71 -4.82
N GLY A 136 18.24 12.50 -3.92
CA GLY A 136 18.51 13.91 -4.18
C GLY A 136 17.30 14.84 -4.03
N ALA A 137 16.21 14.36 -3.42
CA ALA A 137 14.99 15.13 -3.17
C ALA A 137 14.65 15.11 -1.67
N LEU A 138 14.23 16.25 -1.12
CA LEU A 138 13.89 16.41 0.29
C LEU A 138 15.07 15.98 1.19
N ASP A 139 14.83 15.17 2.21
CA ASP A 139 15.87 14.72 3.15
C ASP A 139 16.76 13.59 2.60
N THR A 140 16.49 13.12 1.38
CA THR A 140 17.27 12.03 0.79
C THR A 140 18.47 12.59 0.02
N SER A 141 19.68 12.34 0.50
CA SER A 141 20.91 12.74 -0.21
C SER A 141 21.07 12.02 -1.55
N GLY A 142 21.73 12.65 -2.51
CA GLY A 142 22.18 11.97 -3.73
C GLY A 142 23.26 10.93 -3.42
N VAL A 143 23.58 10.08 -4.40
CA VAL A 143 24.70 9.12 -4.30
C VAL A 143 26.00 9.87 -4.61
N GLU A 144 26.99 9.76 -3.73
CA GLU A 144 28.29 10.39 -3.89
C GLU A 144 29.14 9.65 -4.93
N GLY A 145 30.03 10.37 -5.61
CA GLY A 145 31.01 9.81 -6.56
C GLY A 145 30.42 9.20 -7.84
N ARG A 146 29.12 9.38 -8.10
CA ARG A 146 28.47 8.76 -9.24
C ARG A 146 28.53 9.63 -10.50
N THR A 147 29.16 9.11 -11.54
CA THR A 147 29.30 9.81 -12.83
C THR A 147 28.25 9.42 -13.85
N GLN A 148 27.86 8.13 -13.91
CA GLN A 148 26.87 7.63 -14.84
C GLN A 148 25.43 7.64 -14.28
N ARG A 149 24.43 7.92 -15.13
CA ARG A 149 23.00 7.94 -14.75
C ARG A 149 22.70 8.80 -13.54
N ARG A 150 23.36 9.93 -13.43
CA ARG A 150 23.28 10.85 -12.29
C ARG A 150 21.85 11.25 -11.91
N SER A 151 21.00 11.54 -12.88
CA SER A 151 19.61 11.93 -12.67
C SER A 151 18.78 10.86 -11.92
N LYS A 152 19.09 9.57 -12.09
CA LYS A 152 18.40 8.50 -11.37
C LYS A 152 18.79 8.40 -9.91
N TYR A 153 19.96 8.90 -9.56
CA TYR A 153 20.54 8.77 -8.20
C TYR A 153 20.76 10.13 -7.52
N GLY A 154 20.26 11.20 -8.11
CA GLY A 154 20.35 12.53 -7.52
C GLY A 154 21.75 13.08 -7.38
N ALA A 155 22.72 12.60 -8.20
CA ALA A 155 24.09 13.06 -8.18
C ALA A 155 24.27 14.32 -9.03
N LYS A 156 24.99 15.30 -8.49
CA LYS A 156 25.36 16.52 -9.20
C LYS A 156 26.48 16.25 -10.22
N MET A 157 26.62 17.12 -11.21
CA MET A 157 27.73 17.06 -12.14
C MET A 157 29.04 17.33 -11.40
N PRO A 158 30.06 16.49 -11.53
CA PRO A 158 31.39 16.84 -11.01
C PRO A 158 31.89 18.10 -11.72
N LYS A 159 32.44 19.00 -10.93
CA LYS A 159 33.11 20.19 -11.46
C LYS A 159 34.45 19.81 -12.04
#